data_d40c5a16e950ffe2ba670f69b088083d
#
_entry.id   d40c5a16e950ffe2ba670f69b088083d
#
_cell.length_a   1.000
_cell.length_b   1.000
_cell.length_c   1.000
_cell.angle_alpha   90.00
_cell.angle_beta   90.00
_cell.angle_gamma   90.00
#
_symmetry.space_group_name_H-M   'P 1'
#
loop_
_entity.id
_entity.type
_entity.pdbx_description
1 polymer ?
#
loop_
_entity_poly.entity_id
_entity_poly.type
_entity_poly.pdbx_seq_one_letter_code
_entity_poly.pdbx_strand_id
1 'polypeptide(L)'
;MRIWPAFALALAASVASPAGAHKPSFSNGQYGGPDRAYPVQNIDHSIVVYHEITCDDRQLWLRFSAPEAGKGLFVQLGVPKIDRLERYRPTLAVVAPGLPPPQRQFPFAIPVGMGVEVLSAEISRAFHEPFTGTDSWIVVERTLTLPSSGSGYIVAWDPDARPGKLWVAVGEKETFGAADLFRFFGWRASAQAFHEVGAAPTGGPTASCA
;
A
#
# COMPACT_ATOMS: atom_id res chain seq x y z
N MET A 1 -51.21 37.97 20.73
CA MET A 1 -50.26 36.87 21.14
C MET A 1 -49.93 36.06 19.90
N ARG A 2 -48.73 36.24 19.33
CA ARG A 2 -48.26 35.46 18.18
C ARG A 2 -47.21 34.49 18.69
N ILE A 3 -47.53 33.19 18.57
CA ILE A 3 -46.64 32.07 18.93
C ILE A 3 -45.82 31.73 17.69
N TRP A 4 -44.48 31.90 17.76
CA TRP A 4 -43.55 31.46 16.74
C TRP A 4 -43.17 29.98 17.05
N PRO A 5 -43.24 29.08 16.07
CA PRO A 5 -42.70 27.75 16.26
C PRO A 5 -41.15 27.78 16.12
N ALA A 6 -40.45 27.37 17.15
CA ALA A 6 -39.00 27.10 17.14
C ALA A 6 -38.76 25.89 16.25
N PHE A 7 -38.13 26.07 15.09
CA PHE A 7 -37.58 24.97 14.28
C PHE A 7 -36.30 24.47 14.98
N ALA A 8 -36.39 23.33 15.64
CA ALA A 8 -35.24 22.60 16.12
C ALA A 8 -34.58 21.92 14.91
N LEU A 9 -33.44 22.46 14.48
CA LEU A 9 -32.56 21.84 13.49
C LEU A 9 -31.83 20.65 14.15
N ALA A 10 -32.34 19.44 13.97
CA ALA A 10 -31.66 18.22 14.37
C ALA A 10 -30.48 18.00 13.43
N LEU A 11 -29.27 18.33 13.90
CA LEU A 11 -28.03 17.97 13.23
C LEU A 11 -27.82 16.45 13.38
N ALA A 12 -28.22 15.69 12.37
CA ALA A 12 -27.91 14.29 12.29
C ALA A 12 -26.39 14.16 12.08
N ALA A 13 -25.65 13.91 13.15
CA ALA A 13 -24.28 13.46 13.07
C ALA A 13 -24.30 12.06 12.45
N SER A 14 -24.12 11.98 11.15
CA SER A 14 -23.78 10.73 10.48
C SER A 14 -22.46 10.26 11.07
N VAL A 15 -22.50 9.19 11.85
CA VAL A 15 -21.31 8.45 12.29
C VAL A 15 -20.77 7.77 11.03
N ALA A 16 -19.94 8.48 10.28
CA ALA A 16 -19.15 7.87 9.23
C ALA A 16 -18.25 6.84 9.96
N SER A 17 -18.44 5.57 9.64
CA SER A 17 -17.44 4.55 9.99
C SER A 17 -16.09 5.09 9.55
N PRO A 18 -15.01 4.96 10.35
CA PRO A 18 -13.69 5.35 9.91
C PRO A 18 -13.36 4.54 8.65
N ALA A 19 -13.51 5.15 7.50
CA ALA A 19 -12.89 4.64 6.29
C ALA A 19 -11.40 4.80 6.53
N GLY A 20 -10.69 3.69 6.74
CA GLY A 20 -9.26 3.68 7.05
C GLY A 20 -8.48 4.40 5.95
N ALA A 21 -8.28 5.70 6.10
CA ALA A 21 -7.53 6.51 5.15
C ALA A 21 -6.04 6.40 5.47
N HIS A 22 -5.28 5.88 4.52
CA HIS A 22 -3.82 5.78 4.61
C HIS A 22 -3.17 7.08 4.13
N LYS A 23 -2.13 7.54 4.84
CA LYS A 23 -1.33 8.70 4.40
C LYS A 23 -0.54 8.31 3.13
N PRO A 24 -0.81 8.94 1.97
CA PRO A 24 -0.23 8.52 0.71
C PRO A 24 1.19 9.06 0.51
N SER A 25 2.02 8.24 -0.12
CA SER A 25 3.32 8.58 -0.69
C SER A 25 3.42 8.01 -2.11
N PHE A 26 4.09 8.71 -2.99
CA PHE A 26 4.24 8.31 -4.39
C PHE A 26 5.71 8.10 -4.70
N SER A 27 6.05 6.90 -5.16
CA SER A 27 7.39 6.59 -5.64
C SER A 27 7.55 7.07 -7.08
N ASN A 28 8.67 7.73 -7.33
CA ASN A 28 9.08 8.17 -8.67
C ASN A 28 10.32 7.36 -9.12
N GLY A 29 10.28 6.03 -8.98
CA GLY A 29 11.42 5.17 -9.30
C GLY A 29 12.55 5.21 -8.27
N GLN A 30 12.27 5.63 -7.02
CA GLN A 30 13.31 5.86 -6.01
C GLN A 30 13.58 4.68 -5.09
N TYR A 31 12.62 3.77 -4.94
CA TYR A 31 12.62 2.76 -3.87
C TYR A 31 12.86 1.33 -4.37
N GLY A 32 13.66 1.17 -5.43
CA GLY A 32 13.92 -0.11 -6.10
C GLY A 32 14.97 -1.01 -5.44
N GLY A 33 15.40 -0.75 -4.20
CA GLY A 33 16.39 -1.59 -3.52
C GLY A 33 16.53 -1.29 -2.03
N PRO A 34 17.21 -2.16 -1.25
CA PRO A 34 17.30 -2.05 0.21
C PRO A 34 17.98 -0.75 0.67
N ASP A 35 19.00 -0.28 -0.06
CA ASP A 35 19.74 0.96 0.28
C ASP A 35 18.90 2.24 0.02
N ARG A 36 17.88 2.13 -0.80
CA ARG A 36 16.99 3.22 -1.18
C ARG A 36 15.54 2.94 -0.76
N ALA A 37 15.32 2.02 0.19
CA ALA A 37 13.99 1.65 0.62
C ALA A 37 13.24 2.82 1.26
N TYR A 38 11.93 2.92 0.99
CA TYR A 38 11.05 3.90 1.62
C TYR A 38 11.05 3.73 3.14
N PRO A 39 11.33 4.76 3.95
CA PRO A 39 11.39 4.62 5.39
C PRO A 39 9.99 4.64 6.02
N VAL A 40 9.54 3.51 6.52
CA VAL A 40 8.34 3.40 7.38
C VAL A 40 8.72 3.84 8.79
N GLN A 41 8.29 5.03 9.19
CA GLN A 41 8.67 5.64 10.49
C GLN A 41 8.10 4.88 11.68
N ASN A 42 6.88 4.35 11.53
CA ASN A 42 6.21 3.57 12.56
C ASN A 42 5.28 2.56 11.87
N ILE A 43 5.44 1.28 12.20
CA ILE A 43 4.68 0.18 11.57
C ILE A 43 3.20 0.11 11.99
N ASP A 44 2.80 0.84 13.03
CA ASP A 44 1.40 0.95 13.43
C ASP A 44 0.66 2.05 12.65
N HIS A 45 1.41 3.04 12.12
CA HIS A 45 0.81 4.18 11.43
C HIS A 45 0.38 3.81 10.01
N SER A 46 -0.85 4.20 9.69
CA SER A 46 -1.47 3.96 8.39
C SER A 46 -0.84 4.81 7.31
N ILE A 47 -0.04 4.17 6.45
CA ILE A 47 0.58 4.76 5.27
C ILE A 47 0.31 3.91 4.04
N VAL A 48 0.31 4.51 2.85
CA VAL A 48 0.28 3.80 1.57
C VAL A 48 1.34 4.37 0.64
N VAL A 49 2.12 3.49 0.01
CA VAL A 49 3.13 3.85 -1.00
C VAL A 49 2.67 3.33 -2.36
N TYR A 50 2.42 4.26 -3.27
CA TYR A 50 2.08 4.00 -4.67
C TYR A 50 3.35 3.87 -5.49
N HIS A 51 3.42 2.83 -6.34
CA HIS A 51 4.60 2.53 -7.13
C HIS A 51 4.22 1.94 -8.49
N GLU A 52 4.92 2.36 -9.53
CA GLU A 52 4.82 1.78 -10.86
C GLU A 52 6.04 0.89 -11.12
N ILE A 53 5.80 -0.41 -11.26
CA ILE A 53 6.80 -1.38 -11.70
C ILE A 53 7.04 -1.16 -13.18
N THR A 54 8.29 -0.94 -13.55
CA THR A 54 8.76 -0.82 -14.93
C THR A 54 9.86 -1.85 -15.19
N CYS A 55 10.35 -1.94 -16.43
CA CYS A 55 11.47 -2.84 -16.73
C CYS A 55 12.79 -2.40 -16.07
N ASP A 56 12.93 -1.11 -15.78
CA ASP A 56 14.12 -0.55 -15.12
C ASP A 56 13.97 -0.48 -13.59
N ASP A 57 12.74 -0.48 -13.08
CA ASP A 57 12.43 -0.42 -11.64
C ASP A 57 11.41 -1.51 -11.28
N ARG A 58 11.94 -2.71 -11.04
CA ARG A 58 11.17 -3.96 -10.95
C ARG A 58 10.65 -4.27 -9.54
N GLN A 59 10.95 -3.43 -8.54
CA GLN A 59 10.68 -3.70 -7.13
C GLN A 59 10.34 -2.43 -6.38
N LEU A 60 9.45 -2.56 -5.40
CA LEU A 60 9.24 -1.55 -4.37
C LEU A 60 9.78 -2.08 -3.04
N TRP A 61 10.68 -1.34 -2.40
CA TRP A 61 11.21 -1.65 -1.08
C TRP A 61 10.75 -0.64 -0.04
N LEU A 62 10.21 -1.13 1.08
CA LEU A 62 9.92 -0.33 2.27
C LEU A 62 10.79 -0.86 3.41
N ARG A 63 11.47 0.01 4.15
CA ARG A 63 12.23 -0.36 5.34
C ARG A 63 11.46 0.01 6.59
N PHE A 64 11.32 -0.93 7.50
CA PHE A 64 10.70 -0.72 8.81
C PHE A 64 11.64 -1.08 9.96
N SER A 65 11.23 -0.71 11.18
CA SER A 65 11.86 -1.18 12.42
C SER A 65 10.79 -1.74 13.35
N ALA A 66 10.96 -2.99 13.76
CA ALA A 66 10.14 -3.61 14.79
C ALA A 66 10.68 -3.23 16.17
N PRO A 67 9.87 -2.63 17.05
CA PRO A 67 10.33 -2.20 18.36
C PRO A 67 10.64 -3.37 19.30
N GLU A 68 9.97 -4.50 19.12
CA GLU A 68 10.07 -5.68 19.95
C GLU A 68 9.75 -6.96 19.17
N ALA A 69 10.17 -8.11 19.69
CA ALA A 69 9.74 -9.41 19.20
C ALA A 69 8.26 -9.64 19.51
N GLY A 70 7.55 -10.35 18.64
CA GLY A 70 6.11 -10.57 18.77
C GLY A 70 5.24 -9.42 18.26
N LYS A 71 5.84 -8.32 17.78
CA LYS A 71 5.11 -7.18 17.22
C LYS A 71 4.37 -7.59 15.94
N GLY A 72 3.08 -7.23 15.87
CA GLY A 72 2.27 -7.38 14.65
C GLY A 72 2.67 -6.34 13.60
N LEU A 73 2.82 -6.81 12.36
CA LEU A 73 3.03 -5.98 11.16
C LEU A 73 1.84 -6.19 10.22
N PHE A 74 0.95 -5.21 10.14
CA PHE A 74 -0.11 -5.20 9.13
C PHE A 74 0.44 -4.73 7.80
N VAL A 75 0.18 -5.51 6.75
CA VAL A 75 0.54 -5.18 5.36
C VAL A 75 -0.61 -5.49 4.41
N GLN A 76 -0.75 -4.64 3.41
CA GLN A 76 -1.72 -4.81 2.35
C GLN A 76 -1.07 -4.49 1.02
N LEU A 77 -1.39 -5.27 -0.02
CA LEU A 77 -0.96 -5.04 -1.40
C LEU A 77 -2.19 -4.87 -2.26
N GLY A 78 -2.23 -3.79 -3.01
CA GLY A 78 -3.32 -3.52 -3.93
C GLY A 78 -2.85 -3.15 -5.32
N VAL A 79 -3.77 -3.32 -6.26
CA VAL A 79 -3.59 -3.01 -7.69
C VAL A 79 -4.72 -2.07 -8.10
N PRO A 80 -4.44 -0.93 -8.74
CA PRO A 80 -5.48 -0.07 -9.31
C PRO A 80 -6.42 -0.83 -10.24
N LYS A 81 -7.71 -0.55 -10.14
CA LYS A 81 -8.73 -1.18 -10.98
C LYS A 81 -8.75 -0.55 -12.37
N ILE A 82 -7.74 -0.92 -13.16
CA ILE A 82 -7.52 -0.51 -14.55
C ILE A 82 -7.59 -1.78 -15.40
N ASP A 83 -8.30 -1.77 -16.54
CA ASP A 83 -8.58 -2.96 -17.34
C ASP A 83 -7.34 -3.77 -17.71
N ARG A 84 -6.23 -3.10 -18.12
CA ARG A 84 -4.99 -3.78 -18.44
C ARG A 84 -4.32 -4.48 -17.26
N LEU A 85 -4.67 -4.11 -16.02
CA LEU A 85 -4.15 -4.68 -14.77
C LEU A 85 -5.07 -5.74 -14.15
N GLU A 86 -6.18 -6.08 -14.79
CA GLU A 86 -7.15 -7.05 -14.25
C GLU A 86 -6.50 -8.39 -13.87
N ARG A 87 -5.49 -8.82 -14.62
CA ARG A 87 -4.74 -10.05 -14.36
C ARG A 87 -3.36 -9.84 -13.73
N TYR A 88 -3.05 -8.62 -13.31
CA TYR A 88 -1.80 -8.30 -12.66
C TYR A 88 -1.85 -8.79 -11.22
N ARG A 89 -0.91 -9.69 -10.84
CA ARG A 89 -0.87 -10.33 -9.53
C ARG A 89 0.52 -10.20 -8.92
N PRO A 90 0.90 -9.00 -8.48
CA PRO A 90 2.16 -8.80 -7.80
C PRO A 90 2.19 -9.59 -6.48
N THR A 91 3.39 -9.86 -6.02
CA THR A 91 3.69 -10.59 -4.79
C THR A 91 4.33 -9.64 -3.80
N LEU A 92 4.12 -9.90 -2.52
CA LEU A 92 4.73 -9.18 -1.42
C LEU A 92 5.55 -10.14 -0.56
N ALA A 93 6.72 -9.72 -0.08
CA ALA A 93 7.47 -10.44 0.94
C ALA A 93 7.80 -9.53 2.12
N VAL A 94 7.83 -10.11 3.30
CA VAL A 94 8.46 -9.52 4.49
C VAL A 94 9.82 -10.18 4.68
N VAL A 95 10.86 -9.37 4.80
CA VAL A 95 12.24 -9.77 4.98
C VAL A 95 12.73 -9.23 6.31
N ALA A 96 13.01 -10.09 7.29
CA ALA A 96 13.35 -9.65 8.63
C ALA A 96 14.16 -10.72 9.40
N PRO A 97 14.88 -10.32 10.48
CA PRO A 97 15.53 -11.28 11.36
C PRO A 97 14.54 -12.25 12.01
N GLY A 98 14.94 -13.51 12.14
CA GLY A 98 14.13 -14.56 12.78
C GLY A 98 13.04 -15.17 11.91
N LEU A 99 12.75 -14.64 10.72
CA LEU A 99 11.91 -15.30 9.72
C LEU A 99 12.63 -16.53 9.13
N PRO A 100 11.90 -17.50 8.53
CA PRO A 100 12.49 -18.66 7.90
C PRO A 100 13.50 -18.28 6.81
N PRO A 101 14.59 -19.06 6.64
CA PRO A 101 15.53 -18.83 5.55
C PRO A 101 14.85 -18.99 4.19
N PRO A 102 15.34 -18.29 3.14
CA PRO A 102 14.75 -18.36 1.82
C PRO A 102 14.77 -19.79 1.27
N GLN A 103 13.59 -20.30 0.85
CA GLN A 103 13.42 -21.65 0.31
C GLN A 103 13.52 -21.69 -1.23
N ARG A 104 13.66 -20.54 -1.87
CA ARG A 104 13.74 -20.36 -3.33
C ARG A 104 14.59 -19.14 -3.68
N GLN A 105 14.94 -19.02 -4.95
CA GLN A 105 15.56 -17.81 -5.46
C GLN A 105 14.52 -16.67 -5.58
N PHE A 106 14.99 -15.46 -5.30
CA PHE A 106 14.21 -14.22 -5.44
C PHE A 106 14.85 -13.35 -6.52
N PRO A 107 14.09 -12.46 -7.16
CA PRO A 107 14.64 -11.49 -8.11
C PRO A 107 15.42 -10.36 -7.41
N PHE A 108 15.77 -10.55 -6.14
CA PHE A 108 16.55 -9.65 -5.31
C PHE A 108 17.35 -10.41 -4.26
N ALA A 109 18.43 -9.80 -3.77
CA ALA A 109 19.23 -10.36 -2.71
C ALA A 109 18.54 -10.18 -1.33
N ILE A 110 18.49 -11.26 -0.56
CA ILE A 110 18.05 -11.19 0.85
C ILE A 110 19.25 -10.69 1.68
N PRO A 111 19.11 -9.60 2.48
CA PRO A 111 20.17 -9.11 3.34
C PRO A 111 20.66 -10.19 4.33
N VAL A 112 21.96 -10.18 4.61
CA VAL A 112 22.60 -11.16 5.49
C VAL A 112 21.94 -11.16 6.88
N GLY A 113 21.65 -12.35 7.41
CA GLY A 113 21.02 -12.53 8.73
C GLY A 113 19.48 -12.36 8.73
N MET A 114 18.89 -12.15 7.57
CA MET A 114 17.42 -12.06 7.44
C MET A 114 16.84 -13.31 6.79
N GLY A 115 15.64 -13.67 7.24
CA GLY A 115 14.77 -14.62 6.57
C GLY A 115 13.68 -13.92 5.78
N VAL A 116 12.77 -14.70 5.19
CA VAL A 116 11.73 -14.18 4.31
C VAL A 116 10.43 -14.95 4.48
N GLU A 117 9.34 -14.21 4.54
CA GLU A 117 7.97 -14.74 4.40
C GLU A 117 7.31 -14.12 3.18
N VAL A 118 6.85 -14.97 2.26
CA VAL A 118 6.22 -14.55 1.01
C VAL A 118 4.71 -14.59 1.15
N LEU A 119 4.09 -13.50 0.75
CA LEU A 119 2.64 -13.31 0.75
C LEU A 119 2.18 -13.23 -0.70
N SER A 120 1.81 -14.38 -1.26
CA SER A 120 1.28 -14.45 -2.62
C SER A 120 -0.13 -13.85 -2.71
N ALA A 121 -0.50 -13.41 -3.89
CA ALA A 121 -1.84 -12.90 -4.19
C ALA A 121 -2.86 -14.05 -4.13
N GLU A 122 -3.48 -14.27 -2.96
CA GLU A 122 -4.46 -15.33 -2.73
C GLU A 122 -5.90 -14.83 -2.83
N ILE A 123 -6.08 -13.52 -2.76
CA ILE A 123 -7.39 -12.86 -2.81
C ILE A 123 -7.46 -11.87 -3.96
N SER A 124 -8.67 -11.51 -4.35
CA SER A 124 -8.91 -10.38 -5.25
C SER A 124 -10.22 -9.72 -4.82
N ARG A 125 -10.14 -8.89 -3.80
CA ARG A 125 -11.27 -8.18 -3.24
C ARG A 125 -11.33 -6.76 -3.79
N ALA A 126 -12.48 -6.37 -4.38
CA ALA A 126 -12.70 -4.99 -4.78
C ALA A 126 -12.69 -4.07 -3.55
N PHE A 127 -12.03 -2.96 -3.66
CA PHE A 127 -11.91 -1.93 -2.64
C PHE A 127 -12.12 -0.55 -3.25
N HIS A 128 -13.03 0.21 -2.67
CA HIS A 128 -13.22 1.62 -3.00
C HIS A 128 -12.64 2.47 -1.88
N GLU A 129 -11.71 3.37 -2.22
CA GLU A 129 -11.16 4.34 -1.28
C GLU A 129 -11.97 5.65 -1.35
N PRO A 130 -12.82 5.92 -0.35
CA PRO A 130 -13.75 7.06 -0.40
C PRO A 130 -13.05 8.41 -0.42
N PHE A 131 -11.89 8.50 0.24
CA PHE A 131 -11.11 9.72 0.34
C PHE A 131 -10.58 10.20 -1.01
N THR A 132 -10.03 9.28 -1.81
CA THR A 132 -9.48 9.58 -3.14
C THR A 132 -10.51 9.39 -4.24
N GLY A 133 -11.57 8.61 -3.99
CA GLY A 133 -12.55 8.20 -4.99
C GLY A 133 -11.92 7.26 -6.03
N THR A 134 -11.02 6.38 -5.57
CA THR A 134 -10.32 5.43 -6.44
C THR A 134 -10.69 3.99 -6.13
N ASP A 135 -10.66 3.13 -7.13
CA ASP A 135 -10.96 1.71 -7.01
C ASP A 135 -9.71 0.85 -7.21
N SER A 136 -9.59 -0.21 -6.41
CA SER A 136 -8.50 -1.17 -6.47
C SER A 136 -8.99 -2.59 -6.27
N TRP A 137 -8.14 -3.56 -6.61
CA TRP A 137 -8.20 -4.92 -6.08
C TRP A 137 -7.17 -5.05 -4.98
N ILE A 138 -7.59 -5.44 -3.77
CA ILE A 138 -6.69 -5.89 -2.72
C ILE A 138 -6.34 -7.34 -3.03
N VAL A 139 -5.06 -7.63 -3.21
CA VAL A 139 -4.56 -8.96 -3.59
C VAL A 139 -3.80 -9.65 -2.46
N VAL A 140 -3.30 -8.89 -1.49
CA VAL A 140 -2.75 -9.38 -0.21
C VAL A 140 -3.26 -8.51 0.92
N GLU A 141 -3.69 -9.14 2.02
CA GLU A 141 -4.02 -8.48 3.28
C GLU A 141 -3.65 -9.42 4.43
N ARG A 142 -2.70 -9.01 5.27
CA ARG A 142 -2.15 -9.88 6.32
C ARG A 142 -1.61 -9.08 7.50
N THR A 143 -1.75 -9.64 8.70
CA THR A 143 -0.96 -9.23 9.86
C THR A 143 0.01 -10.36 10.20
N LEU A 144 1.31 -10.08 10.14
CA LEU A 144 2.37 -11.01 10.52
C LEU A 144 2.86 -10.70 11.92
N THR A 145 3.17 -11.74 12.69
CA THR A 145 3.91 -11.59 13.95
C THR A 145 5.39 -11.64 13.66
N LEU A 146 6.11 -10.55 13.92
CA LEU A 146 7.55 -10.46 13.70
C LEU A 146 8.29 -11.22 14.81
N PRO A 147 9.11 -12.24 14.48
CA PRO A 147 9.75 -13.08 15.51
C PRO A 147 10.84 -12.37 16.29
N SER A 148 11.39 -11.27 15.76
CA SER A 148 12.49 -10.51 16.38
C SER A 148 12.26 -9.01 16.22
N SER A 149 12.83 -8.23 17.14
CA SER A 149 12.97 -6.78 16.98
C SER A 149 14.04 -6.44 15.93
N GLY A 150 14.06 -5.18 15.49
CA GLY A 150 15.07 -4.65 14.60
C GLY A 150 14.56 -4.29 13.21
N SER A 151 15.48 -3.99 12.31
CA SER A 151 15.15 -3.55 10.96
C SER A 151 14.72 -4.72 10.07
N GLY A 152 13.72 -4.46 9.23
CA GLY A 152 13.26 -5.38 8.19
C GLY A 152 12.79 -4.62 6.96
N TYR A 153 12.37 -5.36 5.96
CA TYR A 153 11.89 -4.82 4.70
C TYR A 153 10.57 -5.47 4.29
N ILE A 154 9.75 -4.68 3.60
CA ILE A 154 8.63 -5.15 2.82
C ILE A 154 9.01 -4.94 1.36
N VAL A 155 8.91 -5.99 0.55
CA VAL A 155 9.31 -5.97 -0.86
C VAL A 155 8.11 -6.38 -1.71
N ALA A 156 7.74 -5.57 -2.69
CA ALA A 156 6.72 -5.90 -3.67
C ALA A 156 7.31 -5.97 -5.07
N TRP A 157 6.91 -6.99 -5.85
CA TRP A 157 7.33 -7.21 -7.23
C TRP A 157 6.31 -8.03 -8.01
N ASP A 158 6.40 -8.03 -9.33
CA ASP A 158 5.63 -8.99 -10.15
C ASP A 158 6.51 -10.23 -10.46
N PRO A 159 6.04 -11.46 -10.12
CA PRO A 159 6.82 -12.68 -10.31
C PRO A 159 7.06 -13.03 -11.79
N ASP A 160 6.21 -12.51 -12.69
CA ASP A 160 6.34 -12.70 -14.14
C ASP A 160 7.12 -11.55 -14.81
N ALA A 161 7.72 -10.66 -14.01
CA ALA A 161 8.44 -9.47 -14.46
C ALA A 161 7.64 -8.56 -15.40
N ARG A 162 6.32 -8.45 -15.18
CA ARG A 162 5.43 -7.57 -15.96
C ARG A 162 5.42 -6.16 -15.36
N PRO A 163 5.50 -5.13 -16.19
CA PRO A 163 5.22 -3.76 -15.74
C PRO A 163 3.77 -3.60 -15.28
N GLY A 164 3.57 -2.75 -14.28
CA GLY A 164 2.23 -2.49 -13.74
C GLY A 164 2.25 -1.54 -12.58
N LYS A 165 1.08 -1.20 -12.07
CA LYS A 165 0.92 -0.32 -10.92
C LYS A 165 0.46 -1.10 -9.71
N LEU A 166 1.06 -0.84 -8.57
CA LEU A 166 0.69 -1.41 -7.28
C LEU A 166 0.81 -0.37 -6.17
N TRP A 167 0.21 -0.65 -5.06
CA TRP A 167 0.45 0.09 -3.83
C TRP A 167 0.61 -0.87 -2.66
N VAL A 168 1.45 -0.47 -1.71
CA VAL A 168 1.65 -1.19 -0.46
C VAL A 168 1.21 -0.32 0.70
N ALA A 169 0.28 -0.81 1.52
CA ALA A 169 -0.10 -0.16 2.76
C ALA A 169 0.50 -0.89 3.96
N VAL A 170 0.84 -0.11 4.99
CA VAL A 170 1.39 -0.57 6.25
C VAL A 170 0.68 0.12 7.40
N GLY A 171 0.36 -0.63 8.46
CA GLY A 171 -0.26 -0.11 9.67
C GLY A 171 -1.74 0.26 9.49
N GLU A 172 -2.43 0.40 10.61
CA GLU A 172 -3.88 0.65 10.63
C GLU A 172 -4.25 1.92 11.39
N LYS A 173 -3.30 2.46 12.19
CA LYS A 173 -3.57 3.64 13.02
C LYS A 173 -3.47 4.92 12.21
N GLU A 174 -4.58 5.58 12.00
CA GLU A 174 -4.63 6.88 11.34
C GLU A 174 -3.89 7.97 12.16
N THR A 175 -3.10 8.79 11.47
CA THR A 175 -2.29 9.84 12.08
C THR A 175 -2.39 11.16 11.31
N PHE A 176 -3.60 11.55 10.91
CA PHE A 176 -3.81 12.82 10.24
C PHE A 176 -3.70 13.99 11.23
N GLY A 177 -2.91 14.99 10.87
CA GLY A 177 -2.79 16.25 11.59
C GLY A 177 -3.31 17.44 10.78
N ALA A 178 -3.40 18.62 11.40
CA ALA A 178 -3.89 19.82 10.74
C ALA A 178 -3.09 20.19 9.46
N ALA A 179 -1.78 19.89 9.44
CA ALA A 179 -0.94 20.12 8.26
C ALA A 179 -1.31 19.23 7.05
N ASP A 180 -1.92 18.08 7.29
CA ASP A 180 -2.31 17.15 6.24
C ASP A 180 -3.54 17.65 5.46
N LEU A 181 -4.38 18.50 6.08
CA LEU A 181 -5.53 19.12 5.44
C LEU A 181 -5.12 19.94 4.21
N PHE A 182 -3.98 20.63 4.28
CA PHE A 182 -3.47 21.42 3.14
C PHE A 182 -2.94 20.56 2.00
N ARG A 183 -2.55 19.31 2.29
CA ARG A 183 -2.04 18.33 1.30
C ARG A 183 -3.16 17.49 0.69
N PHE A 184 -4.32 17.50 1.30
CA PHE A 184 -5.45 16.65 0.94
C PHE A 184 -5.80 16.65 -0.56
N PHE A 185 -5.99 17.85 -1.13
CA PHE A 185 -6.37 17.98 -2.55
C PHE A 185 -5.25 17.48 -3.48
N GLY A 186 -3.98 17.74 -3.12
CA GLY A 186 -2.83 17.23 -3.85
C GLY A 186 -2.74 15.71 -3.81
N TRP A 187 -2.93 15.11 -2.65
CA TRP A 187 -2.93 13.65 -2.48
C TRP A 187 -4.06 12.98 -3.27
N ARG A 188 -5.26 13.54 -3.20
CA ARG A 188 -6.40 13.05 -3.99
C ARG A 188 -6.09 13.09 -5.49
N ALA A 189 -5.64 14.22 -5.99
CA ALA A 189 -5.30 14.38 -7.40
C ALA A 189 -4.20 13.39 -7.85
N SER A 190 -3.15 13.20 -7.04
CA SER A 190 -2.07 12.25 -7.33
C SER A 190 -2.55 10.80 -7.32
N ALA A 191 -3.41 10.42 -6.36
CA ALA A 191 -3.98 9.07 -6.32
C ALA A 191 -4.90 8.82 -7.52
N GLN A 192 -5.73 9.78 -7.89
CA GLN A 192 -6.59 9.69 -9.08
C GLN A 192 -5.76 9.58 -10.37
N ALA A 193 -4.69 10.36 -10.51
CA ALA A 193 -3.78 10.26 -11.64
C ALA A 193 -3.06 8.89 -11.69
N PHE A 194 -2.63 8.37 -10.54
CA PHE A 194 -2.03 7.02 -10.46
C PHE A 194 -3.02 5.93 -10.87
N HIS A 195 -4.28 6.05 -10.49
CA HIS A 195 -5.37 5.14 -10.86
C HIS A 195 -5.96 5.42 -12.25
N GLU A 196 -5.44 6.41 -12.97
CA GLU A 196 -5.90 6.79 -14.32
C GLU A 196 -7.42 7.12 -14.36
N VAL A 197 -7.94 7.72 -13.28
CA VAL A 197 -9.35 8.08 -13.18
C VAL A 197 -9.72 9.07 -14.28
N GLY A 198 -10.68 8.71 -15.13
CA GLY A 198 -11.13 9.53 -16.26
C GLY A 198 -10.21 9.51 -17.48
N ALA A 199 -9.11 8.74 -17.46
CA ALA A 199 -8.28 8.52 -18.65
C ALA A 199 -8.97 7.57 -19.64
N ALA A 200 -8.68 7.75 -20.92
CA ALA A 200 -9.12 6.78 -21.93
C ALA A 200 -8.42 5.43 -21.69
N PRO A 201 -9.11 4.29 -21.93
CA PRO A 201 -8.49 2.98 -21.78
C PRO A 201 -7.19 2.87 -22.59
N THR A 202 -6.08 2.59 -21.92
CA THR A 202 -4.76 2.45 -22.54
C THR A 202 -4.40 0.98 -22.63
N GLY A 203 -4.35 0.43 -23.86
CA GLY A 203 -3.67 -0.81 -24.21
C GLY A 203 -4.17 -2.10 -23.56
N GLY A 204 -3.75 -3.23 -24.13
CA GLY A 204 -3.91 -4.58 -23.58
C GLY A 204 -2.90 -4.89 -22.47
N PRO A 205 -2.89 -6.15 -21.97
CA PRO A 205 -1.96 -6.59 -20.93
C PRO A 205 -0.51 -6.28 -21.31
N THR A 206 0.27 -5.80 -20.36
CA THR A 206 1.69 -5.48 -20.57
C THR A 206 2.50 -6.78 -20.74
N ALA A 207 3.37 -6.81 -21.74
CA ALA A 207 4.32 -7.91 -21.92
C ALA A 207 5.35 -7.91 -20.78
N SER A 208 5.87 -9.10 -20.44
CA SER A 208 6.96 -9.23 -19.47
C SER A 208 8.22 -8.53 -19.96
N CYS A 209 8.99 -8.00 -19.02
CA CYS A 209 10.30 -7.45 -19.32
C CYS A 209 11.27 -8.58 -19.73
N ALA A 210 12.04 -8.34 -20.75
CA ALA A 210 13.09 -9.26 -21.20
C ALA A 210 14.25 -9.38 -20.20
#